data_df4c6efb9e00ad052810f6cb420d0717
#
_entry.id   df4c6efb9e00ad052810f6cb420d0717
#
_cell.length_a   1.000
_cell.length_b   1.000
_cell.length_c   1.000
_cell.angle_alpha   90.00
_cell.angle_beta   90.00
_cell.angle_gamma   90.00
#
_symmetry.space_group_name_H-M   'P 1'
#
loop_
_entity.id
_entity.type
_entity.pdbx_description
1 polymer ?
#
loop_
_entity_poly.entity_id
_entity_poly.type
_entity_poly.pdbx_seq_one_letter_code
_entity_poly.pdbx_strand_id
1 'polypeptide(L)'
;MGSMSYKDYNGLEAELYDIFRGGDELDEIGFYSEVAADQGGNCLDLGCGTGRVLLPLARQGIHITGLDASQFMVEECRARVAAEGLSAEILHDDMRTFDLGRQFDLILLPGATFQLLEEREDVISALQQVRAHLLPDGLMLMSLFIPYYEIVHESLDGVWRLERDEAIGNDGQRAICHVCADLDRCEQVMDLRHRFEVIDRSGVTVKSELKRSRLRWYGKYELELLLASAGFQSVEILGDFGDEQAGDGHAAMAVFAKRK
;
A
#
# COMPACT_ATOMS: atom_id res chain seq x y z
N MET A 1 22.41 14.25 -1.37
CA MET A 1 20.98 14.41 -1.66
C MET A 1 20.28 13.54 -0.65
N GLY A 2 19.46 14.10 0.23
CA GLY A 2 18.79 13.32 1.27
C GLY A 2 17.82 12.34 0.61
N SER A 3 17.85 11.07 1.05
CA SER A 3 16.83 10.07 0.74
C SER A 3 15.48 10.66 1.11
N MET A 4 14.56 10.78 0.16
CA MET A 4 13.16 11.10 0.47
C MET A 4 12.61 9.93 1.26
N SER A 5 12.13 10.19 2.45
CA SER A 5 11.59 9.18 3.35
C SER A 5 10.17 8.83 2.92
N TYR A 6 9.84 7.54 2.78
CA TYR A 6 8.46 7.03 2.63
C TYR A 6 7.50 7.50 3.76
N LYS A 7 8.04 8.23 4.75
CA LYS A 7 7.30 8.86 5.85
C LYS A 7 6.63 10.19 5.48
N ASP A 8 6.82 10.70 4.27
CA ASP A 8 6.46 12.07 3.90
C ASP A 8 5.14 12.19 3.13
N TYR A 9 4.17 11.28 3.36
CA TYR A 9 2.80 11.50 2.90
C TYR A 9 2.22 12.72 3.62
N ASN A 10 2.22 13.85 2.93
CA ASN A 10 1.71 15.13 3.42
C ASN A 10 1.27 16.02 2.25
N GLY A 11 0.74 17.23 2.55
CA GLY A 11 0.38 18.22 1.53
C GLY A 11 -0.76 17.76 0.63
N LEU A 12 -0.69 18.14 -0.64
CA LEU A 12 -1.77 17.91 -1.62
C LEU A 12 -1.93 16.43 -1.96
N GLU A 13 -0.85 15.66 -1.97
CA GLU A 13 -0.90 14.21 -2.13
C GLU A 13 -1.80 13.55 -1.08
N ALA A 14 -1.61 13.91 0.19
CA ALA A 14 -2.39 13.36 1.29
C ALA A 14 -3.84 13.88 1.29
N GLU A 15 -4.07 15.17 0.95
CA GLU A 15 -5.41 15.75 0.79
C GLU A 15 -6.24 15.03 -0.30
N LEU A 16 -5.60 14.61 -1.40
CA LEU A 16 -6.24 14.00 -2.55
C LEU A 16 -6.22 12.47 -2.53
N TYR A 17 -5.55 11.86 -1.56
CA TYR A 17 -5.29 10.42 -1.52
C TYR A 17 -6.56 9.58 -1.71
N ASP A 18 -7.59 9.85 -0.93
CA ASP A 18 -8.82 9.05 -0.99
C ASP A 18 -9.66 9.33 -2.25
N ILE A 19 -9.56 10.56 -2.79
CA ILE A 19 -10.24 10.91 -4.05
C ILE A 19 -9.69 10.04 -5.18
N PHE A 20 -8.37 9.87 -5.25
CA PHE A 20 -7.73 9.07 -6.29
C PHE A 20 -7.83 7.56 -6.07
N ARG A 21 -8.05 7.10 -4.84
CA ARG A 21 -8.21 5.67 -4.48
C ARG A 21 -9.64 5.18 -4.47
N GLY A 22 -10.62 6.07 -4.57
CA GLY A 22 -12.06 5.72 -4.51
C GLY A 22 -12.62 4.99 -5.74
N GLY A 23 -11.85 4.84 -6.81
CA GLY A 23 -12.27 4.22 -8.07
C GLY A 23 -11.41 3.03 -8.50
N ASP A 24 -10.74 2.33 -7.58
CA ASP A 24 -9.92 1.18 -7.93
C ASP A 24 -10.80 0.06 -8.53
N GLU A 25 -10.45 -0.39 -9.74
CA GLU A 25 -11.20 -1.39 -10.51
C GLU A 25 -11.17 -2.79 -9.87
N LEU A 26 -10.15 -3.07 -9.05
CA LEU A 26 -10.00 -4.34 -8.34
C LEU A 26 -10.67 -4.26 -6.97
N ASP A 27 -11.47 -5.26 -6.61
CA ASP A 27 -12.10 -5.36 -5.29
C ASP A 27 -11.11 -5.84 -4.20
N GLU A 28 -10.06 -5.08 -4.02
CA GLU A 28 -9.04 -5.35 -3.00
C GLU A 28 -9.63 -5.35 -1.58
N ILE A 29 -10.57 -4.44 -1.29
CA ILE A 29 -11.18 -4.33 0.04
C ILE A 29 -12.06 -5.54 0.35
N GLY A 30 -12.87 -5.99 -0.61
CA GLY A 30 -13.69 -7.20 -0.48
C GLY A 30 -12.82 -8.41 -0.19
N PHE A 31 -11.75 -8.57 -0.94
CA PHE A 31 -10.78 -9.65 -0.77
C PHE A 31 -10.13 -9.66 0.62
N TYR A 32 -9.64 -8.52 1.10
CA TYR A 32 -9.09 -8.44 2.47
C TYR A 32 -10.15 -8.73 3.54
N SER A 33 -11.39 -8.29 3.32
CA SER A 33 -12.50 -8.53 4.24
C SER A 33 -12.82 -10.02 4.37
N GLU A 34 -12.86 -10.74 3.27
CA GLU A 34 -13.08 -12.20 3.24
C GLU A 34 -11.94 -12.93 3.96
N VAL A 35 -10.69 -12.63 3.62
CA VAL A 35 -9.53 -13.27 4.27
C VAL A 35 -9.50 -12.98 5.76
N ALA A 36 -9.81 -11.75 6.19
CA ALA A 36 -9.81 -11.39 7.60
C ALA A 36 -10.97 -12.05 8.38
N ALA A 37 -12.12 -12.24 7.74
CA ALA A 37 -13.25 -12.95 8.33
C ALA A 37 -12.95 -14.47 8.48
N ASP A 38 -12.32 -15.07 7.48
CA ASP A 38 -11.97 -16.50 7.47
C ASP A 38 -10.84 -16.80 8.47
N GLN A 39 -9.82 -15.97 8.55
CA GLN A 39 -8.70 -16.14 9.48
C GLN A 39 -9.16 -15.93 10.94
N GLY A 40 -10.04 -14.94 11.14
CA GLY A 40 -10.49 -14.56 12.49
C GLY A 40 -9.38 -13.94 13.35
N GLY A 41 -9.68 -13.73 14.65
CA GLY A 41 -8.70 -13.24 15.63
C GLY A 41 -8.34 -11.76 15.50
N ASN A 42 -7.09 -11.42 15.84
CA ASN A 42 -6.58 -10.07 15.82
C ASN A 42 -5.83 -9.80 14.50
N CYS A 43 -6.16 -8.69 13.86
CA CYS A 43 -5.56 -8.24 12.61
C CYS A 43 -4.65 -7.03 12.83
N LEU A 44 -3.52 -6.95 12.10
CA LEU A 44 -2.67 -5.78 11.98
C LEU A 44 -2.68 -5.30 10.52
N ASP A 45 -3.04 -4.04 10.29
CA ASP A 45 -2.90 -3.35 9.01
C ASP A 45 -1.61 -2.53 9.05
N LEU A 46 -0.58 -3.00 8.36
CA LEU A 46 0.76 -2.44 8.38
C LEU A 46 0.97 -1.51 7.18
N GLY A 47 1.09 -0.21 7.45
CA GLY A 47 0.97 0.87 6.49
C GLY A 47 -0.48 1.24 6.23
N CYS A 48 -1.25 1.41 7.31
CA CYS A 48 -2.71 1.59 7.24
C CYS A 48 -3.16 2.90 6.56
N GLY A 49 -2.26 3.86 6.38
CA GLY A 49 -2.56 5.14 5.78
C GLY A 49 -3.72 5.86 6.47
N THR A 50 -4.64 6.40 5.69
CA THR A 50 -5.87 7.05 6.16
C THR A 50 -6.96 6.07 6.62
N GLY A 51 -6.68 4.75 6.56
CA GLY A 51 -7.61 3.69 6.97
C GLY A 51 -8.41 3.09 5.82
N ARG A 52 -7.94 3.15 4.57
CA ARG A 52 -8.64 2.64 3.38
C ARG A 52 -9.09 1.17 3.51
N VAL A 53 -8.24 0.32 4.04
CA VAL A 53 -8.57 -1.10 4.34
C VAL A 53 -9.09 -1.25 5.77
N LEU A 54 -8.45 -0.61 6.74
CA LEU A 54 -8.76 -0.72 8.15
C LEU A 54 -10.21 -0.37 8.49
N LEU A 55 -10.74 0.76 7.99
CA LEU A 55 -12.10 1.21 8.33
C LEU A 55 -13.18 0.24 7.86
N PRO A 56 -13.18 -0.26 6.60
CA PRO A 56 -14.11 -1.28 6.16
C PRO A 56 -14.07 -2.57 7.01
N LEU A 57 -12.89 -3.04 7.40
CA LEU A 57 -12.76 -4.21 8.26
C LEU A 57 -13.27 -3.94 9.67
N ALA A 58 -12.96 -2.79 10.26
CA ALA A 58 -13.45 -2.39 11.57
C ALA A 58 -14.98 -2.26 11.61
N ARG A 59 -15.63 -1.75 10.53
CA ARG A 59 -17.10 -1.69 10.39
C ARG A 59 -17.74 -3.08 10.40
N GLN A 60 -17.04 -4.10 9.95
CA GLN A 60 -17.49 -5.50 9.98
C GLN A 60 -17.25 -6.18 11.34
N GLY A 61 -16.68 -5.45 12.32
CA GLY A 61 -16.41 -5.95 13.65
C GLY A 61 -15.12 -6.74 13.79
N ILE A 62 -14.23 -6.67 12.80
CA ILE A 62 -12.90 -7.28 12.85
C ILE A 62 -12.05 -6.50 13.86
N HIS A 63 -11.39 -7.22 14.78
CA HIS A 63 -10.45 -6.63 15.73
C HIS A 63 -9.15 -6.25 15.01
N ILE A 64 -9.03 -4.99 14.62
CA ILE A 64 -7.92 -4.51 13.81
C ILE A 64 -7.13 -3.40 14.51
N THR A 65 -5.81 -3.48 14.36
CA THR A 65 -4.85 -2.43 14.75
C THR A 65 -4.24 -1.90 13.48
N GLY A 66 -4.11 -0.58 13.33
CA GLY A 66 -3.38 0.07 12.25
C GLY A 66 -2.02 0.57 12.70
N LEU A 67 -1.03 0.49 11.84
CA LEU A 67 0.29 1.06 12.04
C LEU A 67 0.73 1.78 10.77
N ASP A 68 1.20 3.03 10.90
CA ASP A 68 1.75 3.79 9.78
C ASP A 68 2.94 4.65 10.22
N ALA A 69 3.89 4.85 9.31
CA ALA A 69 5.08 5.65 9.57
C ALA A 69 4.87 7.16 9.37
N SER A 70 3.78 7.57 8.71
CA SER A 70 3.39 8.96 8.53
C SER A 70 2.50 9.43 9.68
N GLN A 71 2.97 10.39 10.45
CA GLN A 71 2.20 11.02 11.52
C GLN A 71 0.89 11.61 10.98
N PHE A 72 0.92 12.23 9.79
CA PHE A 72 -0.26 12.79 9.15
C PHE A 72 -1.32 11.71 8.86
N MET A 73 -0.91 10.59 8.28
CA MET A 73 -1.81 9.46 7.97
C MET A 73 -2.43 8.88 9.24
N VAL A 74 -1.64 8.73 10.29
CA VAL A 74 -2.10 8.25 11.59
C VAL A 74 -3.15 9.18 12.21
N GLU A 75 -2.93 10.49 12.16
CA GLU A 75 -3.87 11.47 12.69
C GLU A 75 -5.20 11.47 11.92
N GLU A 76 -5.13 11.39 10.59
CA GLU A 76 -6.31 11.31 9.75
C GLU A 76 -7.09 10.01 9.97
N CYS A 77 -6.40 8.87 10.05
CA CYS A 77 -7.02 7.57 10.35
C CYS A 77 -7.72 7.58 11.73
N ARG A 78 -7.05 8.11 12.76
CA ARG A 78 -7.64 8.26 14.11
C ARG A 78 -8.89 9.14 14.10
N ALA A 79 -8.85 10.25 13.36
CA ALA A 79 -10.00 11.14 13.23
C ALA A 79 -11.21 10.43 12.62
N ARG A 80 -10.98 9.62 11.59
CA ARG A 80 -12.04 8.82 10.94
C ARG A 80 -12.58 7.71 11.82
N VAL A 81 -11.71 6.95 12.48
CA VAL A 81 -12.11 5.93 13.46
C VAL A 81 -12.99 6.54 14.54
N ALA A 82 -12.61 7.70 15.08
CA ALA A 82 -13.39 8.42 16.10
C ALA A 82 -14.72 8.96 15.55
N ALA A 83 -14.73 9.54 14.36
CA ALA A 83 -15.93 10.08 13.72
C ALA A 83 -17.00 9.01 13.46
N GLU A 84 -16.58 7.79 13.16
CA GLU A 84 -17.47 6.66 12.92
C GLU A 84 -17.78 5.84 14.19
N GLY A 85 -17.15 6.17 15.33
CA GLY A 85 -17.33 5.43 16.59
C GLY A 85 -16.80 4.00 16.53
N LEU A 86 -15.82 3.72 15.67
CA LEU A 86 -15.22 2.40 15.49
C LEU A 86 -14.20 2.09 16.60
N SER A 87 -13.97 0.81 16.84
CA SER A 87 -12.97 0.33 17.80
C SER A 87 -11.75 -0.19 17.04
N ALA A 88 -10.75 0.67 16.85
CA ALA A 88 -9.45 0.31 16.29
C ALA A 88 -8.35 1.13 16.97
N GLU A 89 -7.22 0.50 17.24
CA GLU A 89 -6.02 1.17 17.74
C GLU A 89 -5.16 1.58 16.54
N ILE A 90 -4.70 2.85 16.50
CA ILE A 90 -3.86 3.36 15.41
C ILE A 90 -2.53 3.83 15.99
N LEU A 91 -1.44 3.27 15.50
CA LEU A 91 -0.09 3.48 16.01
C LEU A 91 0.78 4.19 14.99
N HIS A 92 1.61 5.12 15.47
CA HIS A 92 2.65 5.75 14.68
C HIS A 92 3.95 5.01 14.93
N ASP A 93 4.40 4.18 13.99
CA ASP A 93 5.64 3.41 14.08
C ASP A 93 6.13 3.02 12.67
N ASP A 94 7.29 2.40 12.61
CA ASP A 94 7.97 2.02 11.37
C ASP A 94 7.95 0.50 11.19
N MET A 95 7.47 0.00 10.04
CA MET A 95 7.35 -1.44 9.76
C MET A 95 8.68 -2.19 9.85
N ARG A 96 9.82 -1.49 9.80
CA ARG A 96 11.16 -2.09 9.91
C ARG A 96 11.58 -2.37 11.33
N THR A 97 10.96 -1.69 12.31
CA THR A 97 11.50 -1.65 13.68
C THR A 97 10.43 -1.77 14.78
N PHE A 98 9.14 -1.82 14.42
CA PHE A 98 8.06 -1.87 15.40
C PHE A 98 8.17 -3.07 16.34
N ASP A 99 7.79 -2.85 17.61
CA ASP A 99 7.64 -3.91 18.60
C ASP A 99 6.38 -3.61 19.45
N LEU A 100 5.31 -4.34 19.18
CA LEU A 100 4.02 -4.15 19.86
C LEU A 100 3.85 -5.06 21.09
N GLY A 101 4.84 -5.91 21.39
CA GLY A 101 4.80 -6.84 22.52
C GLY A 101 3.65 -7.86 22.45
N ARG A 102 3.02 -8.03 21.30
CA ARG A 102 1.91 -8.95 21.04
C ARG A 102 1.97 -9.52 19.62
N GLN A 103 1.22 -10.58 19.38
CA GLN A 103 1.16 -11.26 18.10
C GLN A 103 -0.25 -11.22 17.52
N PHE A 104 -0.36 -11.40 16.22
CA PHE A 104 -1.58 -11.30 15.44
C PHE A 104 -1.85 -12.59 14.66
N ASP A 105 -3.13 -12.87 14.45
CA ASP A 105 -3.59 -13.97 13.61
C ASP A 105 -3.40 -13.64 12.12
N LEU A 106 -3.55 -12.35 11.77
CA LEU A 106 -3.41 -11.83 10.42
C LEU A 106 -2.62 -10.53 10.41
N ILE A 107 -1.63 -10.44 9.52
CA ILE A 107 -0.93 -9.18 9.22
C ILE A 107 -1.14 -8.85 7.74
N LEU A 108 -1.74 -7.70 7.47
CA LEU A 108 -1.98 -7.16 6.14
C LEU A 108 -0.91 -6.11 5.79
N LEU A 109 -0.45 -6.11 4.54
CA LEU A 109 0.37 -5.05 3.95
C LEU A 109 -0.28 -4.64 2.61
N PRO A 110 -1.35 -3.84 2.63
CA PRO A 110 -2.09 -3.50 1.43
C PRO A 110 -1.43 -2.41 0.59
N GLY A 111 -1.88 -2.28 -0.65
CA GLY A 111 -1.66 -1.09 -1.48
C GLY A 111 -0.21 -0.79 -1.84
N ALA A 112 0.58 -1.79 -2.16
CA ALA A 112 2.00 -1.64 -2.49
C ALA A 112 2.89 -1.09 -1.35
N THR A 113 2.40 -1.10 -0.12
CA THR A 113 3.11 -0.58 1.07
C THR A 113 4.50 -1.20 1.24
N PHE A 114 4.61 -2.52 1.01
CA PHE A 114 5.89 -3.23 1.06
C PHE A 114 6.89 -2.75 -0.01
N GLN A 115 6.41 -2.30 -1.16
CA GLN A 115 7.22 -1.82 -2.28
C GLN A 115 7.88 -0.46 -2.01
N LEU A 116 7.45 0.26 -0.97
CA LEU A 116 8.10 1.49 -0.50
C LEU A 116 9.45 1.24 0.17
N LEU A 117 9.76 -0.01 0.51
CA LEU A 117 11.06 -0.41 1.05
C LEU A 117 12.05 -0.61 -0.09
N GLU A 118 12.92 0.38 -0.31
CA GLU A 118 13.88 0.38 -1.41
C GLU A 118 15.11 -0.47 -1.12
N GLU A 119 15.61 -0.43 0.13
CA GLU A 119 16.83 -1.08 0.53
C GLU A 119 16.57 -2.53 0.98
N ARG A 120 17.47 -3.44 0.60
CA ARG A 120 17.33 -4.88 0.93
C ARG A 120 17.30 -5.14 2.43
N GLU A 121 18.11 -4.39 3.18
CA GLU A 121 18.18 -4.47 4.63
C GLU A 121 16.85 -4.07 5.29
N ASP A 122 16.19 -3.05 4.75
CA ASP A 122 14.88 -2.58 5.21
C ASP A 122 13.79 -3.65 4.94
N VAL A 123 13.82 -4.24 3.74
CA VAL A 123 12.94 -5.35 3.35
C VAL A 123 13.07 -6.54 4.30
N ILE A 124 14.31 -6.97 4.57
CA ILE A 124 14.58 -8.09 5.48
C ILE A 124 14.13 -7.75 6.90
N SER A 125 14.42 -6.52 7.37
CA SER A 125 14.01 -6.06 8.69
C SER A 125 12.50 -6.07 8.86
N ALA A 126 11.76 -5.53 7.87
CA ALA A 126 10.30 -5.53 7.89
C ALA A 126 9.71 -6.95 7.92
N LEU A 127 10.22 -7.87 7.09
CA LEU A 127 9.79 -9.27 7.10
C LEU A 127 10.09 -9.98 8.42
N GLN A 128 11.21 -9.66 9.06
CA GLN A 128 11.54 -10.19 10.39
C GLN A 128 10.58 -9.68 11.45
N GLN A 129 10.20 -8.39 11.42
CA GLN A 129 9.20 -7.83 12.33
C GLN A 129 7.82 -8.45 12.10
N VAL A 130 7.37 -8.55 10.83
CA VAL A 130 6.11 -9.24 10.51
C VAL A 130 6.12 -10.65 11.06
N ARG A 131 7.18 -11.42 10.81
CA ARG A 131 7.29 -12.80 11.29
C ARG A 131 7.29 -12.88 12.82
N ALA A 132 7.95 -11.96 13.52
CA ALA A 132 7.98 -11.94 14.99
C ALA A 132 6.60 -11.67 15.60
N HIS A 133 5.78 -10.86 14.89
CA HIS A 133 4.44 -10.47 15.34
C HIS A 133 3.31 -11.38 14.81
N LEU A 134 3.61 -12.41 14.02
CA LEU A 134 2.63 -13.45 13.67
C LEU A 134 2.56 -14.53 14.74
N LEU A 135 1.36 -14.97 15.09
CA LEU A 135 1.13 -16.19 15.86
C LEU A 135 1.66 -17.41 15.11
N PRO A 136 1.94 -18.55 15.80
CA PRO A 136 2.04 -19.84 15.12
C PRO A 136 0.77 -20.06 14.28
N ASP A 137 0.93 -20.47 13.02
CA ASP A 137 -0.15 -20.57 12.02
C ASP A 137 -0.80 -19.24 11.59
N GLY A 138 -0.29 -18.11 12.08
CA GLY A 138 -0.70 -16.77 11.62
C GLY A 138 -0.36 -16.54 10.15
N LEU A 139 -1.19 -15.72 9.50
CA LEU A 139 -1.14 -15.44 8.07
C LEU A 139 -0.64 -14.01 7.81
N MET A 140 0.33 -13.87 6.92
CA MET A 140 0.66 -12.60 6.28
C MET A 140 -0.02 -12.57 4.91
N LEU A 141 -0.66 -11.46 4.59
CA LEU A 141 -1.19 -11.15 3.27
C LEU A 141 -0.71 -9.78 2.83
N MET A 142 0.03 -9.71 1.74
CA MET A 142 0.46 -8.44 1.16
C MET A 142 0.05 -8.34 -0.31
N SER A 143 -0.25 -7.12 -0.76
CA SER A 143 -0.44 -6.84 -2.17
C SER A 143 0.75 -6.10 -2.75
N LEU A 144 1.09 -6.47 -3.99
CA LEU A 144 2.13 -5.82 -4.78
C LEU A 144 1.61 -5.58 -6.18
N PHE A 145 1.86 -4.40 -6.72
CA PHE A 145 1.59 -4.16 -8.12
C PHE A 145 2.82 -4.50 -8.98
N ILE A 146 2.58 -4.86 -10.23
CA ILE A 146 3.64 -5.22 -11.18
C ILE A 146 3.59 -4.23 -12.34
N PRO A 147 4.63 -3.41 -12.55
CA PRO A 147 4.66 -2.43 -13.62
C PRO A 147 5.05 -3.07 -14.97
N TYR A 148 4.37 -4.14 -15.39
CA TYR A 148 4.69 -4.86 -16.62
C TYR A 148 4.71 -3.96 -17.84
N TYR A 149 3.76 -3.05 -17.94
CA TYR A 149 3.68 -2.15 -19.07
C TYR A 149 4.90 -1.22 -19.13
N GLU A 150 5.31 -0.65 -18.03
CA GLU A 150 6.48 0.22 -17.92
C GLU A 150 7.78 -0.56 -18.12
N ILE A 151 7.85 -1.80 -17.62
CA ILE A 151 9.05 -2.64 -17.76
C ILE A 151 9.37 -2.90 -19.22
N VAL A 152 8.37 -3.17 -20.06
CA VAL A 152 8.57 -3.53 -21.47
C VAL A 152 8.60 -2.33 -22.43
N HIS A 153 8.16 -1.15 -22.00
CA HIS A 153 8.07 0.06 -22.83
C HIS A 153 9.04 1.14 -22.36
N GLU A 154 10.34 0.96 -22.61
CA GLU A 154 11.38 1.95 -22.25
C GLU A 154 11.11 3.36 -22.81
N SER A 155 10.35 3.48 -23.89
CA SER A 155 9.96 4.77 -24.48
C SER A 155 9.05 5.60 -23.57
N LEU A 156 8.55 5.03 -22.49
CA LEU A 156 7.73 5.72 -21.49
C LEU A 156 8.56 6.33 -20.35
N ASP A 157 9.85 5.97 -20.24
CA ASP A 157 10.72 6.53 -19.22
C ASP A 157 10.85 8.05 -19.43
N GLY A 158 10.64 8.81 -18.35
CA GLY A 158 10.67 10.27 -18.38
C GLY A 158 9.46 10.95 -19.03
N VAL A 159 8.45 10.22 -19.46
CA VAL A 159 7.24 10.77 -20.11
C VAL A 159 6.14 11.04 -19.09
N TRP A 160 5.66 12.28 -19.03
CA TRP A 160 4.50 12.65 -18.23
C TRP A 160 3.21 12.13 -18.85
N ARG A 161 2.40 11.43 -18.05
CA ARG A 161 1.10 10.86 -18.44
C ARG A 161 0.03 11.27 -17.45
N LEU A 162 -1.18 11.44 -17.93
CA LEU A 162 -2.35 11.58 -17.05
C LEU A 162 -2.59 10.24 -16.38
N GLU A 163 -2.63 10.24 -15.06
CA GLU A 163 -2.90 9.05 -14.24
C GLU A 163 -4.32 9.08 -13.69
N ARG A 164 -4.73 10.21 -13.13
CA ARG A 164 -6.06 10.39 -12.53
C ARG A 164 -6.63 11.76 -12.88
N ASP A 165 -7.96 11.79 -13.01
CA ASP A 165 -8.72 13.02 -13.25
C ASP A 165 -10.13 12.87 -12.66
N GLU A 166 -10.30 13.36 -11.43
CA GLU A 166 -11.47 13.12 -10.60
C GLU A 166 -12.18 14.43 -10.22
N ALA A 167 -13.50 14.38 -10.07
CA ALA A 167 -14.27 15.51 -9.56
C ALA A 167 -14.10 15.66 -8.04
N ILE A 168 -13.92 16.91 -7.57
CA ILE A 168 -13.88 17.23 -6.16
C ILE A 168 -15.20 17.93 -5.78
N GLY A 169 -15.96 17.33 -4.85
CA GLY A 169 -17.20 17.93 -4.38
C GLY A 169 -18.23 18.18 -5.49
N ASN A 170 -19.08 19.17 -5.31
CA ASN A 170 -20.18 19.50 -6.22
C ASN A 170 -20.04 20.89 -6.90
N ASP A 171 -18.91 21.54 -6.75
CA ASP A 171 -18.68 22.92 -7.22
C ASP A 171 -17.94 23.01 -8.57
N GLY A 172 -17.69 21.85 -9.19
CA GLY A 172 -17.02 21.73 -10.48
C GLY A 172 -15.50 21.85 -10.42
N GLN A 173 -14.91 21.66 -9.23
CA GLN A 173 -13.45 21.48 -9.10
C GLN A 173 -13.04 20.06 -9.50
N ARG A 174 -11.80 19.92 -9.93
CA ARG A 174 -11.20 18.63 -10.32
C ARG A 174 -9.83 18.44 -9.67
N ALA A 175 -9.57 17.22 -9.25
CA ALA A 175 -8.25 16.75 -8.86
C ALA A 175 -7.61 16.05 -10.06
N ILE A 176 -6.40 16.44 -10.41
CA ILE A 176 -5.65 15.82 -11.51
C ILE A 176 -4.31 15.33 -10.97
N CYS A 177 -3.95 14.12 -11.33
CA CYS A 177 -2.63 13.57 -11.11
C CYS A 177 -1.97 13.21 -12.44
N HIS A 178 -0.79 13.75 -12.67
CA HIS A 178 0.11 13.27 -13.73
C HIS A 178 1.26 12.53 -13.10
N VAL A 179 1.66 11.42 -13.72
CA VAL A 179 2.81 10.61 -13.33
C VAL A 179 3.89 10.62 -14.41
N CYS A 180 5.13 10.60 -13.96
CA CYS A 180 6.30 10.39 -14.79
C CYS A 180 7.20 9.40 -14.08
N ALA A 181 7.51 8.27 -14.71
CA ALA A 181 8.30 7.20 -14.18
C ALA A 181 9.65 7.07 -14.92
N ASP A 182 10.71 6.80 -14.17
CA ASP A 182 11.98 6.32 -14.70
C ASP A 182 12.30 4.98 -14.03
N LEU A 183 12.61 3.94 -14.82
CA LEU A 183 12.82 2.60 -14.32
C LEU A 183 14.30 2.21 -14.34
N ASP A 184 14.85 1.84 -13.19
CA ASP A 184 16.06 1.03 -13.11
C ASP A 184 15.67 -0.45 -13.14
N ARG A 185 15.73 -1.05 -14.34
CA ARG A 185 15.30 -2.43 -14.56
C ARG A 185 16.24 -3.47 -13.96
N CYS A 186 17.50 -3.10 -13.72
CA CYS A 186 18.49 -3.97 -13.07
C CYS A 186 18.27 -4.01 -11.56
N GLU A 187 18.09 -2.83 -10.95
CA GLU A 187 17.82 -2.70 -9.51
C GLU A 187 16.36 -2.92 -9.15
N GLN A 188 15.47 -3.08 -10.13
CA GLN A 188 14.02 -3.24 -9.94
C GLN A 188 13.39 -2.09 -9.13
N VAL A 189 13.77 -0.86 -9.46
CA VAL A 189 13.29 0.35 -8.79
C VAL A 189 12.67 1.29 -9.81
N MET A 190 11.48 1.78 -9.49
CA MET A 190 10.76 2.80 -10.23
C MET A 190 10.82 4.13 -9.47
N ASP A 191 11.43 5.14 -10.09
CA ASP A 191 11.47 6.52 -9.59
C ASP A 191 10.27 7.27 -10.17
N LEU A 192 9.32 7.59 -9.29
CA LEU A 192 8.05 8.21 -9.64
C LEU A 192 8.05 9.69 -9.29
N ARG A 193 7.57 10.49 -10.23
CA ARG A 193 7.25 11.90 -10.01
C ARG A 193 5.77 12.09 -10.27
N HIS A 194 5.04 12.50 -9.25
CA HIS A 194 3.62 12.82 -9.34
C HIS A 194 3.43 14.33 -9.28
N ARG A 195 2.65 14.87 -10.20
CA ARG A 195 2.19 16.26 -10.16
C ARG A 195 0.72 16.26 -9.85
N PHE A 196 0.40 16.67 -8.64
CA PHE A 196 -0.96 16.83 -8.13
C PHE A 196 -1.42 18.26 -8.42
N GLU A 197 -2.63 18.41 -8.93
CA GLU A 197 -3.23 19.70 -9.27
C GLU A 197 -4.71 19.73 -8.86
N VAL A 198 -5.15 20.86 -8.32
CA VAL A 198 -6.58 21.17 -8.17
C VAL A 198 -6.92 22.25 -9.18
N ILE A 199 -7.90 21.98 -10.01
CA ILE A 199 -8.38 22.89 -11.07
C ILE A 199 -9.79 23.37 -10.69
N ASP A 200 -10.03 24.66 -10.75
CA ASP A 200 -11.34 25.24 -10.51
C ASP A 200 -12.30 25.03 -11.71
N ARG A 201 -13.57 25.39 -11.52
CA ARG A 201 -14.61 25.29 -12.56
C ARG A 201 -14.34 26.11 -13.83
N SER A 202 -13.40 27.05 -13.77
CA SER A 202 -13.02 27.89 -14.94
C SER A 202 -11.82 27.30 -15.71
N GLY A 203 -11.25 26.15 -15.22
CA GLY A 203 -10.08 25.51 -15.81
C GLY A 203 -8.75 26.07 -15.33
N VAL A 204 -8.74 26.86 -14.26
CA VAL A 204 -7.51 27.44 -13.68
C VAL A 204 -6.98 26.55 -12.56
N THR A 205 -5.70 26.22 -12.61
CA THR A 205 -5.00 25.51 -11.52
C THR A 205 -4.90 26.43 -10.30
N VAL A 206 -5.53 26.02 -9.19
CA VAL A 206 -5.55 26.77 -7.92
C VAL A 206 -4.61 26.21 -6.87
N LYS A 207 -4.27 24.94 -6.96
CA LYS A 207 -3.21 24.28 -6.17
C LYS A 207 -2.38 23.39 -7.08
N SER A 208 -1.07 23.30 -6.84
CA SER A 208 -0.19 22.34 -7.52
C SER A 208 0.96 21.94 -6.61
N GLU A 209 1.28 20.67 -6.59
CA GLU A 209 2.40 20.11 -5.85
C GLU A 209 3.10 19.02 -6.66
N LEU A 210 4.42 19.00 -6.60
CA LEU A 210 5.25 17.95 -7.19
C LEU A 210 5.79 17.05 -6.06
N LYS A 211 5.50 15.77 -6.15
CA LYS A 211 6.01 14.74 -5.23
C LYS A 211 6.89 13.75 -5.98
N ARG A 212 7.80 13.16 -5.25
CA ARG A 212 8.66 12.10 -5.73
C ARG A 212 8.58 10.92 -4.76
N SER A 213 8.42 9.73 -5.33
CA SER A 213 8.44 8.48 -4.58
C SER A 213 9.24 7.44 -5.34
N ARG A 214 9.67 6.40 -4.67
CA ARG A 214 10.36 5.27 -5.27
C ARG A 214 9.69 3.99 -4.81
N LEU A 215 9.49 3.09 -5.74
CA LEU A 215 8.90 1.78 -5.49
C LEU A 215 9.82 0.70 -6.05
N ARG A 216 10.02 -0.36 -5.27
CA ARG A 216 10.68 -1.57 -5.74
C ARG A 216 9.63 -2.57 -6.21
N TRP A 217 9.82 -3.16 -7.39
CA TRP A 217 8.98 -4.29 -7.78
C TRP A 217 9.72 -5.61 -7.60
N TYR A 218 8.96 -6.69 -7.56
CA TYR A 218 9.46 -8.04 -7.31
C TYR A 218 8.91 -9.01 -8.34
N GLY A 219 9.76 -9.94 -8.78
CA GLY A 219 9.29 -11.11 -9.53
C GLY A 219 8.70 -12.18 -8.60
N LYS A 220 7.75 -12.97 -9.13
CA LYS A 220 7.07 -14.04 -8.38
C LYS A 220 8.04 -14.98 -7.65
N TYR A 221 9.00 -15.54 -8.37
CA TYR A 221 9.99 -16.47 -7.80
C TYR A 221 10.98 -15.80 -6.85
N GLU A 222 11.28 -14.53 -7.06
CA GLU A 222 12.07 -13.72 -6.13
C GLU A 222 11.36 -13.59 -4.78
N LEU A 223 10.05 -13.30 -4.79
CA LEU A 223 9.22 -13.23 -3.58
C LEU A 223 9.18 -14.56 -2.83
N GLU A 224 9.00 -15.68 -3.52
CA GLU A 224 9.03 -17.01 -2.92
C GLU A 224 10.36 -17.26 -2.19
N LEU A 225 11.49 -16.96 -2.83
CA LEU A 225 12.83 -17.11 -2.25
C LEU A 225 13.07 -16.15 -1.08
N LEU A 226 12.64 -14.90 -1.22
CA LEU A 226 12.78 -13.87 -0.20
C LEU A 226 12.01 -14.27 1.06
N LEU A 227 10.73 -14.66 0.92
CA LEU A 227 9.89 -15.08 2.02
C LEU A 227 10.41 -16.36 2.69
N ALA A 228 10.85 -17.34 1.90
CA ALA A 228 11.46 -18.55 2.44
C ALA A 228 12.74 -18.22 3.25
N SER A 229 13.58 -17.31 2.76
CA SER A 229 14.80 -16.87 3.47
C SER A 229 14.49 -16.11 4.75
N ALA A 230 13.38 -15.39 4.80
CA ALA A 230 12.88 -14.70 6.00
C ALA A 230 12.17 -15.64 7.00
N GLY A 231 12.03 -16.93 6.67
CA GLY A 231 11.46 -17.95 7.54
C GLY A 231 9.94 -18.08 7.46
N PHE A 232 9.37 -17.72 6.32
CA PHE A 232 7.99 -18.02 5.96
C PHE A 232 7.87 -19.38 5.23
N GLN A 233 6.68 -19.93 5.22
CA GLN A 233 6.34 -21.17 4.51
C GLN A 233 4.95 -21.05 3.90
N SER A 234 4.55 -22.05 3.10
CA SER A 234 3.22 -22.08 2.47
C SER A 234 2.93 -20.79 1.70
N VAL A 235 3.91 -20.37 0.88
CA VAL A 235 3.76 -19.16 0.07
C VAL A 235 2.81 -19.46 -1.09
N GLU A 236 1.76 -18.66 -1.22
CA GLU A 236 0.82 -18.68 -2.34
C GLU A 236 0.73 -17.28 -2.93
N ILE A 237 0.73 -17.18 -4.26
CA ILE A 237 0.72 -15.88 -4.95
C ILE A 237 -0.38 -15.90 -6.01
N LEU A 238 -1.47 -15.19 -5.72
CA LEU A 238 -2.64 -15.06 -6.58
C LEU A 238 -2.60 -13.77 -7.39
N GLY A 239 -3.25 -13.75 -8.55
CA GLY A 239 -3.35 -12.58 -9.43
C GLY A 239 -4.61 -11.77 -9.16
N ASP A 240 -4.49 -10.43 -9.20
CA ASP A 240 -5.59 -9.46 -9.19
C ASP A 240 -6.68 -9.72 -8.15
N PHE A 241 -6.28 -10.21 -6.94
CA PHE A 241 -7.20 -10.54 -5.84
C PHE A 241 -8.24 -11.62 -6.19
N GLY A 242 -7.95 -12.48 -7.16
CA GLY A 242 -8.77 -13.62 -7.56
C GLY A 242 -8.23 -14.95 -7.06
N ASP A 243 -8.79 -16.06 -7.59
CA ASP A 243 -8.42 -17.43 -7.22
C ASP A 243 -7.30 -18.01 -8.12
N GLU A 244 -6.92 -17.31 -9.17
CA GLU A 244 -5.91 -17.79 -10.11
C GLU A 244 -4.49 -17.46 -9.64
N GLN A 245 -3.55 -18.37 -9.90
CA GLN A 245 -2.14 -18.12 -9.64
C GLN A 245 -1.63 -16.93 -10.46
N ALA A 246 -0.87 -16.03 -9.83
CA ALA A 246 -0.31 -14.86 -10.50
C ALA A 246 0.54 -15.28 -11.72
N GLY A 247 0.29 -14.62 -12.84
CA GLY A 247 0.92 -14.86 -14.13
C GLY A 247 0.76 -13.69 -15.09
N ASP A 248 1.10 -13.87 -16.35
CA ASP A 248 0.98 -12.85 -17.38
C ASP A 248 -0.47 -12.33 -17.49
N GLY A 249 -0.61 -11.03 -17.53
CA GLY A 249 -1.91 -10.36 -17.63
C GLY A 249 -2.49 -9.88 -16.31
N HIS A 250 -1.94 -10.27 -15.17
CA HIS A 250 -2.34 -9.72 -13.88
C HIS A 250 -1.55 -8.44 -13.56
N ALA A 251 -2.25 -7.43 -13.06
CA ALA A 251 -1.67 -6.14 -12.67
C ALA A 251 -1.14 -6.14 -11.22
N ALA A 252 -1.68 -7.03 -10.38
CA ALA A 252 -1.31 -7.15 -8.97
C ALA A 252 -1.05 -8.61 -8.56
N MET A 253 -0.26 -8.77 -7.51
CA MET A 253 -0.06 -10.03 -6.80
C MET A 253 -0.59 -9.90 -5.38
N ALA A 254 -1.47 -10.82 -4.98
CA ALA A 254 -1.83 -11.06 -3.58
C ALA A 254 -0.97 -12.21 -3.05
N VAL A 255 -0.12 -11.93 -2.08
CA VAL A 255 0.90 -12.86 -1.58
C VAL A 255 0.54 -13.29 -0.17
N PHE A 256 0.24 -14.56 -0.04
CA PHE A 256 -0.01 -15.23 1.24
C PHE A 256 1.24 -15.94 1.72
N ALA A 257 1.55 -15.81 3.00
CA ALA A 257 2.63 -16.59 3.61
C ALA A 257 2.35 -16.87 5.09
N LYS A 258 2.70 -18.05 5.56
CA LYS A 258 2.56 -18.44 6.97
C LYS A 258 3.90 -18.42 7.67
N ARG A 259 3.89 -18.14 8.99
CA ARG A 259 5.07 -18.26 9.82
C ARG A 259 5.50 -19.73 9.89
N LYS A 260 6.79 -19.98 9.67
CA LYS A 260 7.40 -21.31 9.86
C LYS A 260 7.64 -21.59 11.34
#